data_532f5a93440e78161a3ccb68bde8a62b
#
_entry.id   532f5a93440e78161a3ccb68bde8a62b
#
_cell.length_a   1.000
_cell.length_b   1.000
_cell.length_c   1.000
_cell.angle_alpha   90.00
_cell.angle_beta   90.00
_cell.angle_gamma   90.00
#
_symmetry.space_group_name_H-M   'P 1'
#
loop_
_entity.id
_entity.type
_entity.pdbx_description
1 polymer ?
#
loop_
_entity_poly.entity_id
_entity_poly.type
_entity_poly.pdbx_seq_one_letter_code
_entity_poly.pdbx_strand_id
1 'polypeptide(L)'
;DSQFLNLDLPKTESFQFNTVQTTNEIMIYEDGSIYINENYFNINDLNDIEDAIFRLENAGESLILSAHSNSLHVWVITIMDILNKYGFNEVQIRTIER
;
A
#
# COMPACT_ATOMS: atom_id res chain seq x y z
N ASP A 1 -25.46 -12.29 19.71
CA ASP A 1 -25.54 -12.61 19.44
C ASP A 1 -25.53 -12.22 19.46
N SER A 2 -25.20 -12.11 19.49
CA SER A 2 -25.12 -12.36 19.06
C SER A 2 -25.07 -11.91 18.99
N GLN A 3 -24.24 -11.91 18.75
CA GLN A 3 -24.14 -12.12 18.30
C GLN A 3 -23.73 -11.94 18.07
N PHE A 4 -23.99 -11.96 18.17
CA PHE A 4 -23.63 -12.35 17.65
C PHE A 4 -23.58 -12.39 17.50
N LEU A 5 -23.17 -12.34 17.36
CA LEU A 5 -23.09 -13.01 16.91
C LEU A 5 -23.40 -13.15 16.60
N ASN A 6 -23.45 -13.30 16.52
CA ASN A 6 -23.76 -13.96 16.13
C ASN A 6 -23.85 -14.02 15.77
N LEU A 7 -23.65 -14.07 15.44
CA LEU A 7 -23.67 -14.59 14.95
C LEU A 7 -23.75 -14.62 14.48
N ASP A 8 -23.65 -14.76 14.22
CA ASP A 8 -23.66 -15.20 13.67
C ASP A 8 -23.41 -15.07 13.09
N LEU A 9 -23.42 -15.08 12.72
CA LEU A 9 -23.11 -15.42 12.10
C LEU A 9 -22.95 -15.40 11.54
N PRO A 10 -22.72 -15.42 11.27
CA PRO A 10 -22.47 -15.76 10.64
C PRO A 10 -22.14 -15.71 10.24
N LYS A 11 -22.00 -15.86 9.82
CA LYS A 11 -21.66 -16.14 9.41
C LYS A 11 -21.07 -16.02 9.01
N THR A 12 -21.02 -16.08 8.93
CA THR A 12 -20.46 -16.22 8.60
C THR A 12 -19.92 -16.06 8.31
N GLU A 13 -19.84 -16.05 8.08
CA GLU A 13 -19.25 -16.04 7.89
C GLU A 13 -18.48 -15.69 7.70
N SER A 14 -18.67 -15.76 7.62
CA SER A 14 -17.87 -15.50 7.43
C SER A 14 -17.19 -15.10 7.47
N PHE A 15 -17.21 -15.23 7.31
CA PHE A 15 -16.44 -14.86 7.32
C PHE A 15 -15.71 -14.55 7.17
N GLN A 16 -15.75 -14.47 7.05
CA GLN A 16 -15.00 -14.16 6.80
C GLN A 16 -14.19 -13.83 6.85
N PHE A 17 -14.34 -14.14 6.84
CA PHE A 17 -13.46 -13.81 6.78
C PHE A 17 -12.65 -13.61 6.62
N ASN A 18 -12.77 -13.88 6.98
CA ASN A 18 -12.05 -13.58 6.63
C ASN A 18 -11.11 -13.30 6.25
N THR A 19 -11.18 -13.23 6.02
CA THR A 19 -9.96 -13.23 5.34
C THR A 19 -9.39 -11.88 5.31
N VAL A 20 -8.30 -11.75 5.91
CA VAL A 20 -7.59 -10.51 5.93
C VAL A 20 -6.94 -10.35 4.59
N GLN A 21 -7.45 -9.45 3.80
CA GLN A 21 -6.81 -9.02 2.60
C GLN A 21 -5.75 -8.03 2.99
N THR A 22 -4.50 -8.45 2.95
CA THR A 22 -3.42 -7.50 3.17
C THR A 22 -3.23 -6.73 1.88
N THR A 23 -3.48 -5.44 1.94
CA THR A 23 -3.25 -4.56 0.82
C THR A 23 -1.86 -3.98 0.95
N ASN A 24 -1.08 -4.01 -0.11
CA ASN A 24 0.22 -3.37 -0.11
C ASN A 24 0.06 -1.87 0.02
N GLU A 25 0.94 -1.27 0.80
CA GLU A 25 0.87 0.17 1.03
C GLU A 25 2.26 0.77 0.95
N ILE A 26 2.37 1.90 0.24
CA ILE A 26 3.60 2.67 0.16
C ILE A 26 3.29 4.05 0.69
N MET A 27 4.15 4.55 1.58
CA MET A 27 3.99 5.88 2.14
C MET A 27 5.20 6.74 1.79
N ILE A 28 4.94 7.97 1.36
CA ILE A 28 5.96 8.93 0.98
C ILE A 28 5.83 10.13 1.91
N TYR A 29 6.91 10.46 2.62
CA TYR A 29 6.90 11.56 3.57
C TYR A 29 7.67 12.75 3.03
N GLU A 30 7.47 13.91 3.70
CA GLU A 30 7.99 15.17 3.20
C GLU A 30 9.51 15.24 3.21
N ASP A 31 10.16 14.41 4.03
CA ASP A 31 11.61 14.40 4.13
C ASP A 31 12.26 13.39 3.19
N GLY A 32 11.47 12.75 2.33
CA GLY A 32 12.00 11.73 1.41
C GLY A 32 12.01 10.34 1.96
N SER A 33 11.45 10.14 3.15
CA SER A 33 11.30 8.81 3.71
C SER A 33 10.21 8.07 2.95
N ILE A 34 10.49 6.83 2.59
CA ILE A 34 9.55 5.96 1.89
C ILE A 34 9.37 4.70 2.72
N TYR A 35 8.12 4.31 2.93
CA TYR A 35 7.84 3.02 3.57
C TYR A 35 7.10 2.14 2.60
N ILE A 36 7.65 0.97 2.34
CA ILE A 36 6.99 -0.04 1.53
C ILE A 36 6.55 -1.11 2.51
N ASN A 37 5.25 -1.12 2.79
CA ASN A 37 4.69 -1.82 3.92
C ASN A 37 5.39 -1.34 5.18
N GLU A 38 6.19 -2.16 5.83
CA GLU A 38 6.84 -1.74 7.07
C GLU A 38 8.33 -1.48 6.88
N ASN A 39 8.82 -1.55 5.66
CA ASN A 39 10.25 -1.41 5.41
C ASN A 39 10.59 0.01 4.98
N TYR A 40 11.64 0.55 5.57
CA TYR A 40 12.05 1.93 5.33
C TYR A 40 13.04 2.03 4.17
N PHE A 41 12.85 3.06 3.36
CA PHE A 41 13.77 3.42 2.28
C PHE A 41 13.86 4.94 2.22
N ASN A 42 14.91 5.44 1.58
CA ASN A 42 14.99 6.85 1.25
C ASN A 42 14.74 7.00 -0.25
N ILE A 43 14.09 8.09 -0.63
CA ILE A 43 13.73 8.32 -2.03
C ILE A 43 14.97 8.29 -2.94
N ASN A 44 16.15 8.59 -2.40
CA ASN A 44 17.37 8.57 -3.19
C ASN A 44 17.88 7.17 -3.48
N ASP A 45 17.34 6.17 -2.80
CA ASP A 45 17.77 4.77 -2.98
C ASP A 45 16.83 4.06 -3.94
N LEU A 46 16.72 4.59 -5.16
CA LEU A 46 15.73 4.10 -6.11
C LEU A 46 15.94 2.65 -6.51
N ASN A 47 17.19 2.19 -6.56
CA ASN A 47 17.43 0.79 -6.90
C ASN A 47 16.87 -0.13 -5.85
N ASP A 48 17.02 0.23 -4.58
CA ASP A 48 16.48 -0.58 -3.49
C ASP A 48 14.96 -0.53 -3.47
N ILE A 49 14.40 0.63 -3.76
CA ILE A 49 12.95 0.79 -3.83
C ILE A 49 12.39 -0.06 -4.97
N GLU A 50 13.03 0.01 -6.12
CA GLU A 50 12.57 -0.76 -7.27
C GLU A 50 12.63 -2.26 -6.98
N ASP A 51 13.72 -2.71 -6.36
CA ASP A 51 13.87 -4.10 -6.00
C ASP A 51 12.78 -4.54 -5.02
N ALA A 52 12.48 -3.70 -4.04
CA ALA A 52 11.46 -4.00 -3.05
C ALA A 52 10.08 -4.11 -3.70
N ILE A 53 9.78 -3.21 -4.63
CA ILE A 53 8.49 -3.24 -5.33
C ILE A 53 8.40 -4.49 -6.20
N PHE A 54 9.51 -4.85 -6.87
CA PHE A 54 9.54 -6.05 -7.69
C PHE A 54 9.23 -7.30 -6.87
N ARG A 55 9.64 -7.30 -5.59
CA ARG A 55 9.43 -8.45 -4.71
C ARG A 55 8.08 -8.51 -4.06
N LEU A 56 7.27 -7.46 -4.21
CA LEU A 56 5.94 -7.46 -3.61
C LEU A 56 5.07 -8.51 -4.28
N GLU A 57 4.26 -9.15 -3.46
CA GLU A 57 3.30 -10.12 -3.98
C GLU A 57 2.01 -9.40 -4.32
N ASN A 58 1.16 -10.10 -5.06
CA ASN A 58 -0.17 -9.60 -5.38
C ASN A 58 -0.14 -8.37 -6.28
N ALA A 59 0.76 -8.38 -7.28
CA ALA A 59 0.91 -7.25 -8.19
C ALA A 59 -0.38 -6.93 -8.93
N GLY A 60 -1.24 -7.92 -9.16
CA GLY A 60 -2.48 -7.70 -9.87
C GLY A 60 -3.57 -7.08 -9.02
N GLU A 61 -3.31 -6.83 -7.74
CA GLU A 61 -4.31 -6.30 -6.85
C GLU A 61 -4.03 -4.83 -6.56
N SER A 62 -4.99 -4.19 -5.91
CA SER A 62 -4.85 -2.77 -5.65
C SER A 62 -3.77 -2.51 -4.61
N LEU A 63 -3.13 -1.37 -4.74
CA LEU A 63 -2.09 -0.91 -3.83
C LEU A 63 -2.45 0.50 -3.40
N ILE A 64 -2.15 0.82 -2.15
CA ILE A 64 -2.41 2.16 -1.63
C ILE A 64 -1.11 2.93 -1.61
N LEU A 65 -1.10 4.08 -2.26
CA LEU A 65 0.04 4.99 -2.27
C LEU A 65 -0.37 6.25 -1.51
N SER A 66 0.19 6.41 -0.32
CA SER A 66 -0.13 7.53 0.54
C SER A 66 1.05 8.50 0.53
N ALA A 67 0.80 9.75 0.18
CA ALA A 67 1.86 10.74 0.08
C ALA A 67 1.53 11.92 1.00
N HIS A 68 2.54 12.35 1.75
CA HIS A 68 2.38 13.54 2.60
C HIS A 68 2.11 14.74 1.72
N SER A 69 1.24 15.63 2.21
CA SER A 69 0.84 16.80 1.41
C SER A 69 2.03 17.69 1.04
N ASN A 70 3.10 17.63 1.82
CA ASN A 70 4.30 18.43 1.55
C ASN A 70 5.42 17.64 0.88
N SER A 71 5.16 16.40 0.47
CA SER A 71 6.17 15.66 -0.27
C SER A 71 6.27 16.24 -1.68
N LEU A 72 7.43 16.03 -2.32
CA LEU A 72 7.61 16.55 -3.67
C LEU A 72 6.79 15.72 -4.66
N HIS A 73 6.14 16.42 -5.58
CA HIS A 73 5.30 15.75 -6.57
C HIS A 73 6.11 14.76 -7.42
N VAL A 74 7.36 15.11 -7.72
CA VAL A 74 8.20 14.23 -8.54
C VAL A 74 8.45 12.91 -7.87
N TRP A 75 8.45 12.86 -6.54
CA TRP A 75 8.62 11.59 -5.84
C TRP A 75 7.44 10.67 -6.07
N VAL A 76 6.24 11.25 -6.03
CA VAL A 76 5.01 10.48 -6.27
C VAL A 76 5.03 9.90 -7.69
N ILE A 77 5.38 10.74 -8.66
CA ILE A 77 5.43 10.31 -10.05
C ILE A 77 6.47 9.20 -10.24
N THR A 78 7.64 9.35 -9.61
CA THR A 78 8.69 8.35 -9.71
C THR A 78 8.22 7.00 -9.19
N ILE A 79 7.59 7.00 -8.02
CA ILE A 79 7.09 5.74 -7.45
C ILE A 79 5.99 5.15 -8.31
N MET A 80 5.09 5.99 -8.83
CA MET A 80 4.02 5.51 -9.69
C MET A 80 4.58 4.86 -10.97
N ASP A 81 5.64 5.44 -11.53
CA ASP A 81 6.26 4.86 -12.72
C ASP A 81 6.82 3.47 -12.43
N ILE A 82 7.46 3.31 -11.26
CA ILE A 82 8.00 2.02 -10.88
C ILE A 82 6.86 1.01 -10.67
N LEU A 83 5.80 1.43 -9.99
CA LEU A 83 4.66 0.57 -9.76
C LEU A 83 4.05 0.09 -11.08
N ASN A 84 3.90 1.02 -12.01
CA ASN A 84 3.34 0.67 -13.31
C ASN A 84 4.24 -0.31 -14.06
N LYS A 85 5.55 -0.12 -13.95
CA LYS A 85 6.51 -1.00 -14.61
C LYS A 85 6.34 -2.44 -14.16
N TYR A 86 6.00 -2.66 -12.91
CA TYR A 86 5.90 -4.00 -12.36
C TYR A 86 4.46 -4.49 -12.22
N GLY A 87 3.55 -3.86 -12.94
CA GLY A 87 2.21 -4.42 -13.09
C GLY A 87 1.18 -3.98 -12.07
N PHE A 88 1.49 -3.00 -11.24
CA PHE A 88 0.52 -2.47 -10.29
C PHE A 88 -0.35 -1.47 -11.02
N ASN A 89 -1.48 -1.94 -11.55
CA ASN A 89 -2.35 -1.13 -12.40
C ASN A 89 -3.42 -0.38 -11.63
N GLU A 90 -3.70 -0.81 -10.41
CA GLU A 90 -4.74 -0.20 -9.61
C GLU A 90 -4.11 0.40 -8.36
N VAL A 91 -3.72 1.66 -8.47
CA VAL A 91 -3.08 2.37 -7.37
C VAL A 91 -4.06 3.37 -6.83
N GLN A 92 -4.40 3.22 -5.55
CA GLN A 92 -5.28 4.15 -4.86
C GLN A 92 -4.41 5.18 -4.16
N ILE A 93 -4.57 6.44 -4.53
CA ILE A 93 -3.71 7.51 -4.01
C ILE A 93 -4.41 8.20 -2.85
N ARG A 94 -3.70 8.35 -1.75
CA ARG A 94 -4.20 9.03 -0.56
C ARG A 94 -3.21 10.08 -0.13
N THR A 95 -3.72 11.08 0.59
CA THR A 95 -2.90 12.16 1.13
C THR A 95 -2.75 11.98 2.62
N ILE A 96 -1.52 12.08 3.09
CA ILE A 96 -1.24 12.11 4.53
C ILE A 96 -1.10 13.56 4.91
N GLU A 97 -1.88 13.97 5.90
CA GLU A 97 -1.84 15.35 6.39
C GLU A 97 -1.47 15.40 7.84
N ARG A 98 -0.58 16.26 8.14
CA ARG A 98 -0.16 16.40 9.52
C ARG A 98 0.44 17.71 9.75
#